data_4b19635a81932d576d1a266ae4dee436
#
_entry.id   4b19635a81932d576d1a266ae4dee436
#
_cell.length_a   1.000
_cell.length_b   1.000
_cell.length_c   1.000
_cell.angle_alpha   90.00
_cell.angle_beta   90.00
_cell.angle_gamma   90.00
#
_symmetry.space_group_name_H-M   'P 1'
#
loop_
_entity.id
_entity.type
_entity.pdbx_description
1 polymer ?
#
loop_
_entity_poly.entity_id
_entity_poly.type
_entity_poly.pdbx_seq_one_letter_code
_entity_poly.pdbx_strand_id
1 'polypeptide(L)'
;TRLHLQMNYYVPGGFHRQTVYGDQLPVDVSVIDLPGNESASFTLRLEKDGIITLSDLERNGEDVDLEVPVHGGLNDTIQSPIGKIVVMPAASYTEGEELLVQVSHSPLQTVVSSYSSSLTISQTDEKSNIITLSFRDVSSQRAEDVLSTLIAVYNENWVKAKNQIAVSTSMFINERLGVIEGELGNVDDDISSYKSEHLLPDVQAAASMYMAQASQADASIKELNDQAYMARYIRGHLANESNKYQLLPANSGIDNPSIATQITEYNNKLLERNSLVAHSSTKNPLVVEMDASLSSLRSALLTSIDNQLVALNAQIRSQQSLGGQATSRIASN
;
A
#
# COMPACT_ATOMS: atom_id res chain seq x y z
N THR A 1 2.68 8.15 -16.27
CA THR A 1 1.65 7.12 -16.45
C THR A 1 2.14 6.08 -17.47
N ARG A 2 1.98 4.76 -17.18
CA ARG A 2 2.61 3.68 -17.98
C ARG A 2 2.09 3.56 -19.41
N LEU A 3 0.84 3.95 -19.66
CA LEU A 3 0.17 3.76 -20.96
C LEU A 3 -0.08 5.06 -21.73
N HIS A 4 0.39 6.20 -21.26
CA HIS A 4 0.24 7.52 -21.89
C HIS A 4 -1.21 7.86 -22.32
N LEU A 5 -2.21 7.38 -21.56
CA LEU A 5 -3.64 7.50 -21.87
C LEU A 5 -4.19 8.93 -21.87
N GLN A 6 -3.39 9.92 -21.51
CA GLN A 6 -3.75 11.33 -21.63
C GLN A 6 -3.72 11.83 -23.08
N MET A 7 -2.97 11.15 -23.95
CA MET A 7 -2.89 11.48 -25.38
C MET A 7 -3.78 10.54 -26.19
N ASN A 8 -4.59 11.12 -27.06
CA ASN A 8 -5.40 10.38 -28.02
C ASN A 8 -5.06 10.85 -29.42
N TYR A 9 -5.00 9.92 -30.36
CA TYR A 9 -4.62 10.14 -31.74
C TYR A 9 -5.73 9.67 -32.64
N TYR A 10 -6.09 10.50 -33.63
CA TYR A 10 -7.13 10.23 -34.61
C TYR A 10 -6.57 10.49 -36.00
N VAL A 11 -6.74 9.52 -36.89
CA VAL A 11 -6.42 9.66 -38.31
C VAL A 11 -7.69 9.75 -39.13
N PRO A 12 -7.71 10.48 -40.25
CA PRO A 12 -8.87 10.48 -41.17
C PRO A 12 -9.10 9.08 -41.74
N GLY A 13 -10.27 8.52 -41.51
CA GLY A 13 -10.67 7.21 -42.01
C GLY A 13 -11.98 7.33 -42.82
N GLY A 14 -11.89 7.66 -44.11
CA GLY A 14 -13.05 7.74 -44.97
C GLY A 14 -14.19 8.62 -44.43
N PHE A 15 -15.27 8.01 -43.92
CA PHE A 15 -16.42 8.71 -43.34
C PHE A 15 -16.33 9.00 -41.83
N HIS A 16 -15.37 8.39 -41.14
CA HIS A 16 -15.23 8.54 -39.68
C HIS A 16 -13.75 8.74 -39.28
N ARG A 17 -13.50 9.42 -38.17
CA ARG A 17 -12.19 9.48 -37.55
C ARG A 17 -11.87 8.12 -36.92
N GLN A 18 -10.71 7.58 -37.20
CA GLN A 18 -10.24 6.33 -36.60
C GLN A 18 -9.26 6.65 -35.47
N THR A 19 -9.54 6.12 -34.28
CA THR A 19 -8.60 6.17 -33.17
C THR A 19 -7.47 5.21 -33.43
N VAL A 20 -6.23 5.69 -33.30
CA VAL A 20 -5.01 4.87 -33.40
C VAL A 20 -4.31 4.78 -32.04
N TYR A 21 -3.75 3.60 -31.76
CA TYR A 21 -3.10 3.31 -30.48
C TYR A 21 -2.03 2.23 -30.65
N GLY A 22 -1.00 2.25 -29.76
CA GLY A 22 0.04 1.24 -29.71
C GLY A 22 0.85 1.16 -31.01
N ASP A 23 0.97 -0.04 -31.57
CA ASP A 23 1.76 -0.30 -32.78
C ASP A 23 1.22 0.39 -34.04
N GLN A 24 -0.03 0.88 -34.00
CA GLN A 24 -0.63 1.62 -35.10
C GLN A 24 -0.32 3.12 -35.06
N LEU A 25 0.37 3.61 -34.01
CA LEU A 25 0.74 5.01 -33.92
C LEU A 25 1.83 5.35 -34.93
N PRO A 26 1.60 6.34 -35.79
CA PRO A 26 2.64 6.82 -36.70
C PRO A 26 3.60 7.82 -36.02
N VAL A 27 3.10 8.57 -35.05
CA VAL A 27 3.90 9.53 -34.29
C VAL A 27 3.50 9.48 -32.80
N ASP A 28 4.50 9.70 -31.95
CA ASP A 28 4.31 9.95 -30.51
C ASP A 28 4.52 11.42 -30.21
N VAL A 29 3.57 12.06 -29.54
CA VAL A 29 3.56 13.47 -29.27
C VAL A 29 3.61 13.75 -27.77
N SER A 30 4.53 14.60 -27.39
CA SER A 30 4.61 15.11 -26.01
C SER A 30 4.34 16.60 -26.00
N VAL A 31 3.44 17.06 -25.13
CA VAL A 31 3.18 18.48 -24.87
C VAL A 31 3.84 18.81 -23.54
N ILE A 32 4.90 19.64 -23.61
CA ILE A 32 5.67 20.09 -22.46
C ILE A 32 5.12 21.46 -22.02
N ASP A 33 5.16 21.74 -20.72
CA ASP A 33 4.70 23.01 -20.12
C ASP A 33 3.16 23.22 -20.15
N LEU A 34 2.38 22.20 -20.52
CA LEU A 34 0.93 22.27 -20.35
C LEU A 34 0.57 21.92 -18.89
N PRO A 35 -0.17 22.76 -18.16
CA PRO A 35 -0.63 22.45 -16.82
C PRO A 35 -1.45 21.15 -16.79
N GLY A 36 -1.22 20.29 -15.77
CA GLY A 36 -1.81 18.95 -15.72
C GLY A 36 -3.35 18.90 -15.58
N ASN A 37 -4.00 20.05 -15.36
CA ASN A 37 -5.45 20.22 -15.29
C ASN A 37 -6.05 20.80 -16.59
N GLU A 38 -5.24 21.06 -17.61
CA GLU A 38 -5.69 21.64 -18.87
C GLU A 38 -5.75 20.60 -19.98
N SER A 39 -6.70 20.80 -20.90
CA SER A 39 -6.81 20.04 -22.14
C SER A 39 -6.26 20.84 -23.31
N ALA A 40 -5.75 20.11 -24.31
CA ALA A 40 -5.32 20.69 -25.56
C ALA A 40 -5.64 19.78 -26.72
N SER A 41 -5.98 20.34 -27.88
CA SER A 41 -6.10 19.57 -29.12
C SER A 41 -5.53 20.37 -30.28
N PHE A 42 -5.04 19.64 -31.29
CA PHE A 42 -4.49 20.23 -32.51
C PHE A 42 -4.44 19.20 -33.62
N THR A 43 -4.37 19.69 -34.84
CA THR A 43 -4.13 18.91 -36.05
C THR A 43 -2.67 19.01 -36.44
N LEU A 44 -2.00 17.84 -36.53
CA LEU A 44 -0.62 17.69 -36.96
C LEU A 44 -0.61 17.20 -38.41
N ARG A 45 0.03 17.94 -39.30
CA ARG A 45 0.34 17.51 -40.66
C ARG A 45 1.86 17.35 -40.75
N LEU A 46 2.29 16.13 -41.10
CA LEU A 46 3.68 15.84 -41.44
C LEU A 46 3.80 15.73 -42.96
N GLU A 47 4.60 16.56 -43.56
CA GLU A 47 4.86 16.57 -45.02
C GLU A 47 5.97 15.58 -45.38
N LYS A 48 6.06 15.25 -46.66
CA LYS A 48 7.03 14.27 -47.18
C LYS A 48 8.50 14.65 -46.95
N ASP A 49 8.78 15.92 -46.80
CA ASP A 49 10.12 16.46 -46.52
C ASP A 49 10.43 16.51 -45.00
N GLY A 50 9.54 15.98 -44.17
CA GLY A 50 9.71 15.94 -42.71
C GLY A 50 9.31 17.21 -41.97
N ILE A 51 8.72 18.19 -42.66
CA ILE A 51 8.20 19.42 -42.06
C ILE A 51 6.86 19.09 -41.39
N ILE A 52 6.72 19.51 -40.14
CA ILE A 52 5.48 19.42 -39.36
C ILE A 52 4.81 20.78 -39.37
N THR A 53 3.52 20.79 -39.69
CA THR A 53 2.65 21.97 -39.58
C THR A 53 1.57 21.65 -38.54
N LEU A 54 1.37 22.56 -37.59
CA LEU A 54 0.32 22.46 -36.58
C LEU A 54 -0.83 23.45 -36.94
N SER A 55 -2.06 22.98 -36.91
CA SER A 55 -3.27 23.77 -37.13
C SER A 55 -4.35 23.39 -36.13
N ASP A 56 -5.46 24.14 -36.12
CA ASP A 56 -6.66 23.88 -35.29
C ASP A 56 -6.31 23.69 -33.83
N LEU A 57 -5.49 24.61 -33.29
CA LEU A 57 -5.08 24.56 -31.90
C LEU A 57 -6.22 24.97 -30.98
N GLU A 58 -6.54 24.12 -30.02
CA GLU A 58 -7.50 24.42 -28.95
C GLU A 58 -6.84 24.24 -27.58
N ARG A 59 -7.23 25.09 -26.64
CA ARG A 59 -6.87 24.97 -25.23
C ARG A 59 -8.11 25.10 -24.36
N ASN A 60 -8.39 24.09 -23.55
CA ASN A 60 -9.59 24.00 -22.71
C ASN A 60 -10.92 24.11 -23.50
N GLY A 61 -10.91 23.69 -24.77
CA GLY A 61 -12.06 23.75 -25.67
C GLY A 61 -12.29 25.13 -26.32
N GLU A 62 -11.37 26.05 -26.19
CA GLU A 62 -11.37 27.33 -26.87
C GLU A 62 -10.33 27.34 -27.98
N ASP A 63 -10.72 27.83 -29.16
CA ASP A 63 -9.81 27.98 -30.31
C ASP A 63 -8.70 28.97 -29.96
N VAL A 64 -7.48 28.62 -30.33
CA VAL A 64 -6.32 29.50 -30.21
C VAL A 64 -5.96 30.01 -31.59
N ASP A 65 -6.25 31.30 -31.82
CA ASP A 65 -5.95 31.97 -33.10
C ASP A 65 -4.42 31.98 -33.36
N LEU A 66 -4.03 31.47 -34.50
CA LEU A 66 -2.65 31.51 -35.00
C LEU A 66 -2.50 32.64 -36.00
N GLU A 67 -1.72 33.66 -35.66
CA GLU A 67 -1.33 34.71 -36.62
C GLU A 67 -0.49 34.13 -37.76
N VAL A 68 0.31 33.09 -37.48
CA VAL A 68 1.19 32.39 -38.42
C VAL A 68 1.15 30.88 -38.12
N PRO A 69 1.09 30.01 -39.15
CA PRO A 69 1.18 28.56 -38.93
C PRO A 69 2.46 28.20 -38.17
N VAL A 70 2.31 27.27 -37.22
CA VAL A 70 3.44 26.77 -36.41
C VAL A 70 4.11 25.63 -37.16
N HIS A 71 5.38 25.76 -37.47
CA HIS A 71 6.17 24.76 -38.17
C HIS A 71 7.33 24.23 -37.32
N GLY A 72 7.75 23.00 -37.59
CA GLY A 72 8.91 22.37 -36.96
C GLY A 72 9.31 21.08 -37.64
N GLY A 73 10.26 20.34 -37.09
CA GLY A 73 10.73 19.05 -37.59
C GLY A 73 10.43 17.92 -36.61
N LEU A 74 10.62 16.68 -37.08
CA LEU A 74 10.60 15.51 -36.22
C LEU A 74 11.76 15.58 -35.22
N ASN A 75 11.49 15.21 -33.96
CA ASN A 75 12.41 15.26 -32.82
C ASN A 75 12.83 16.68 -32.39
N ASP A 76 12.30 17.71 -33.00
CA ASP A 76 12.52 19.12 -32.60
C ASP A 76 11.48 19.57 -31.57
N THR A 77 11.86 20.58 -30.81
CA THR A 77 10.90 21.25 -29.90
C THR A 77 10.19 22.39 -30.64
N ILE A 78 8.93 22.19 -30.94
CA ILE A 78 8.07 23.14 -31.63
C ILE A 78 7.44 24.07 -30.59
N GLN A 79 7.67 25.38 -30.69
CA GLN A 79 7.03 26.36 -29.83
C GLN A 79 5.61 26.65 -30.32
N SER A 80 4.64 26.48 -29.45
CA SER A 80 3.22 26.72 -29.76
C SER A 80 2.53 27.47 -28.62
N PRO A 81 1.38 28.12 -28.86
CA PRO A 81 0.60 28.79 -27.81
C PRO A 81 0.04 27.86 -26.74
N ILE A 82 -0.07 26.55 -27.02
CA ILE A 82 -0.56 25.53 -26.08
C ILE A 82 0.56 24.84 -25.32
N GLY A 83 1.83 25.25 -25.53
CA GLY A 83 3.03 24.70 -24.90
C GLY A 83 4.05 24.23 -25.93
N LYS A 84 5.15 23.70 -25.45
CA LYS A 84 6.19 23.12 -26.31
C LYS A 84 5.78 21.72 -26.73
N ILE A 85 5.76 21.47 -28.03
CA ILE A 85 5.36 20.19 -28.62
C ILE A 85 6.61 19.50 -29.19
N VAL A 86 6.80 18.23 -28.84
CA VAL A 86 7.81 17.36 -29.41
C VAL A 86 7.10 16.20 -30.10
N VAL A 87 7.44 15.99 -31.37
CA VAL A 87 6.86 14.91 -32.20
C VAL A 87 7.98 13.94 -32.52
N MET A 88 7.82 12.71 -32.14
CA MET A 88 8.75 11.61 -32.41
C MET A 88 8.13 10.58 -33.34
N PRO A 89 8.88 9.99 -34.28
CA PRO A 89 8.38 8.88 -35.07
C PRO A 89 8.04 7.69 -34.15
N ALA A 90 6.89 7.03 -34.39
CA ALA A 90 6.42 5.87 -33.65
C ALA A 90 6.43 4.60 -34.53
N ALA A 91 5.84 3.50 -34.04
CA ALA A 91 6.03 2.16 -34.61
C ALA A 91 5.56 2.04 -36.08
N SER A 92 4.50 2.74 -36.46
CA SER A 92 3.95 2.68 -37.84
C SER A 92 4.43 3.84 -38.73
N TYR A 93 5.42 4.62 -38.30
CA TYR A 93 5.96 5.72 -39.10
C TYR A 93 6.67 5.20 -40.33
N THR A 94 6.34 5.79 -41.50
CA THR A 94 7.03 5.54 -42.77
C THR A 94 7.65 6.85 -43.29
N GLU A 95 8.94 6.87 -43.51
CA GLU A 95 9.63 8.06 -44.01
C GLU A 95 9.18 8.40 -45.43
N GLY A 96 8.88 9.69 -45.67
CA GLY A 96 8.44 10.19 -46.96
C GLY A 96 6.93 10.04 -47.22
N GLU A 97 6.15 9.57 -46.28
CA GLU A 97 4.66 9.60 -46.33
C GLU A 97 4.12 10.88 -45.72
N GLU A 98 3.07 11.43 -46.35
CA GLU A 98 2.30 12.55 -45.79
C GLU A 98 1.34 11.98 -44.73
N LEU A 99 1.32 12.59 -43.58
CA LEU A 99 0.52 12.15 -42.44
C LEU A 99 -0.33 13.30 -41.93
N LEU A 100 -1.61 13.03 -41.67
CA LEU A 100 -2.52 13.93 -40.98
C LEU A 100 -3.04 13.22 -39.72
N VAL A 101 -2.73 13.78 -38.56
CA VAL A 101 -3.16 13.23 -37.27
C VAL A 101 -3.77 14.35 -36.43
N GLN A 102 -4.95 14.12 -35.92
CA GLN A 102 -5.51 14.97 -34.86
C GLN A 102 -5.05 14.40 -33.52
N VAL A 103 -4.46 15.24 -32.70
CA VAL A 103 -3.92 14.90 -31.37
C VAL A 103 -4.76 15.63 -30.32
N SER A 104 -5.15 14.90 -29.26
CA SER A 104 -5.80 15.54 -28.11
C SER A 104 -5.17 15.09 -26.81
N HIS A 105 -4.88 16.03 -25.93
CA HIS A 105 -4.42 15.83 -24.56
C HIS A 105 -5.56 16.07 -23.59
N SER A 106 -5.79 15.14 -22.68
CA SER A 106 -6.79 15.27 -21.62
C SER A 106 -6.15 15.27 -20.25
N PRO A 107 -6.68 16.08 -19.29
CA PRO A 107 -6.23 16.08 -17.92
C PRO A 107 -6.28 14.69 -17.29
N LEU A 108 -5.32 14.34 -16.45
CA LEU A 108 -5.22 13.03 -15.81
C LEU A 108 -6.52 12.65 -15.08
N GLN A 109 -7.13 13.59 -14.36
CA GLN A 109 -8.35 13.33 -13.61
C GLN A 109 -9.54 13.00 -14.52
N THR A 110 -9.65 13.66 -15.67
CA THR A 110 -10.67 13.38 -16.69
C THR A 110 -10.48 11.98 -17.26
N VAL A 111 -9.24 11.62 -17.60
CA VAL A 111 -8.90 10.27 -18.08
C VAL A 111 -9.23 9.22 -17.04
N VAL A 112 -8.81 9.39 -15.80
CA VAL A 112 -9.10 8.45 -14.70
C VAL A 112 -10.62 8.27 -14.53
N SER A 113 -11.38 9.35 -14.52
CA SER A 113 -12.85 9.29 -14.38
C SER A 113 -13.50 8.56 -15.54
N SER A 114 -13.10 8.84 -16.78
CA SER A 114 -13.61 8.19 -17.99
C SER A 114 -13.30 6.69 -17.98
N TYR A 115 -12.06 6.31 -17.69
CA TYR A 115 -11.65 4.91 -17.66
C TYR A 115 -12.29 4.15 -16.50
N SER A 116 -12.45 4.78 -15.33
CA SER A 116 -13.16 4.19 -14.20
C SER A 116 -14.63 3.91 -14.51
N SER A 117 -15.30 4.81 -15.25
CA SER A 117 -16.70 4.60 -15.67
C SER A 117 -16.87 3.51 -16.73
N SER A 118 -15.82 3.27 -17.52
CA SER A 118 -15.79 2.22 -18.57
C SER A 118 -15.40 0.84 -18.02
N LEU A 119 -14.88 0.78 -16.78
CA LEU A 119 -14.49 -0.45 -16.10
C LEU A 119 -15.66 -1.01 -15.29
N THR A 120 -15.99 -2.26 -15.54
CA THR A 120 -16.97 -3.01 -14.74
C THR A 120 -16.24 -4.10 -13.97
N ILE A 121 -16.48 -4.15 -12.68
CA ILE A 121 -15.92 -5.17 -11.77
C ILE A 121 -17.10 -5.96 -11.22
N SER A 122 -17.12 -7.26 -11.42
CA SER A 122 -18.16 -8.14 -10.91
C SER A 122 -17.59 -9.41 -10.32
N GLN A 123 -18.25 -9.93 -9.31
CA GLN A 123 -17.97 -11.26 -8.75
C GLN A 123 -18.95 -12.25 -9.37
N THR A 124 -18.45 -13.39 -9.83
CA THR A 124 -19.26 -14.38 -10.56
C THR A 124 -20.30 -15.04 -9.66
N ASP A 125 -20.01 -15.21 -8.36
CA ASP A 125 -20.89 -15.77 -7.34
C ASP A 125 -20.41 -15.24 -5.97
N GLU A 126 -21.34 -15.01 -5.02
CA GLU A 126 -21.03 -14.53 -3.65
C GLU A 126 -20.02 -15.42 -2.91
N LYS A 127 -19.91 -16.70 -3.27
CA LYS A 127 -18.97 -17.68 -2.69
C LYS A 127 -17.71 -17.89 -3.55
N SER A 128 -17.60 -17.21 -4.68
CA SER A 128 -16.44 -17.36 -5.59
C SER A 128 -15.35 -16.37 -5.23
N ASN A 129 -14.11 -16.81 -5.28
CA ASN A 129 -12.93 -15.95 -5.20
C ASN A 129 -12.50 -15.39 -6.57
N ILE A 130 -13.37 -15.52 -7.59
CA ILE A 130 -13.11 -15.05 -8.96
C ILE A 130 -13.77 -13.70 -9.16
N ILE A 131 -12.97 -12.71 -9.54
CA ILE A 131 -13.41 -11.37 -9.93
C ILE A 131 -13.29 -11.26 -11.45
N THR A 132 -14.35 -10.84 -12.10
CA THR A 132 -14.39 -10.56 -13.53
C THR A 132 -14.23 -9.06 -13.76
N LEU A 133 -13.23 -8.70 -14.56
CA LEU A 133 -12.98 -7.33 -15.02
C LEU A 133 -13.41 -7.22 -16.46
N SER A 134 -14.27 -6.25 -16.77
CA SER A 134 -14.69 -5.92 -18.14
C SER A 134 -14.43 -4.46 -18.41
N PHE A 135 -13.83 -4.16 -19.55
CA PHE A 135 -13.51 -2.81 -19.96
C PHE A 135 -13.93 -2.59 -21.42
N ARG A 136 -14.51 -1.43 -21.73
CA ARG A 136 -14.93 -1.04 -23.08
C ARG A 136 -14.09 0.11 -23.58
N ASP A 137 -13.52 -0.06 -24.77
CA ASP A 137 -12.78 0.97 -25.49
C ASP A 137 -13.04 0.85 -27.01
N VAL A 138 -12.75 1.92 -27.75
CA VAL A 138 -12.80 1.93 -29.22
C VAL A 138 -11.64 1.14 -29.85
N SER A 139 -10.53 0.99 -29.12
CA SER A 139 -9.37 0.15 -29.48
C SER A 139 -9.34 -1.09 -28.59
N SER A 140 -9.46 -2.28 -29.20
CA SER A 140 -9.33 -3.55 -28.46
C SER A 140 -7.97 -3.72 -27.82
N GLN A 141 -6.89 -3.31 -28.50
CA GLN A 141 -5.54 -3.34 -27.97
C GLN A 141 -5.39 -2.46 -26.73
N ARG A 142 -5.93 -1.22 -26.79
CA ARG A 142 -5.91 -0.32 -25.63
C ARG A 142 -6.73 -0.87 -24.46
N ALA A 143 -7.87 -1.49 -24.71
CA ALA A 143 -8.66 -2.15 -23.67
C ALA A 143 -7.90 -3.28 -23.00
N GLU A 144 -7.21 -4.10 -23.75
CA GLU A 144 -6.39 -5.22 -23.27
C GLU A 144 -5.19 -4.71 -22.45
N ASP A 145 -4.47 -3.69 -22.93
CA ASP A 145 -3.36 -3.05 -22.26
C ASP A 145 -3.78 -2.41 -20.93
N VAL A 146 -4.95 -1.77 -20.88
CA VAL A 146 -5.51 -1.18 -19.67
C VAL A 146 -5.80 -2.27 -18.63
N LEU A 147 -6.48 -3.35 -19.01
CA LEU A 147 -6.78 -4.46 -18.10
C LEU A 147 -5.49 -5.15 -17.60
N SER A 148 -4.58 -5.46 -18.51
CA SER A 148 -3.30 -6.10 -18.19
C SER A 148 -2.46 -5.24 -17.26
N THR A 149 -2.37 -3.94 -17.54
CA THR A 149 -1.64 -2.99 -16.69
C THR A 149 -2.31 -2.81 -15.33
N LEU A 150 -3.64 -2.76 -15.27
CA LEU A 150 -4.37 -2.69 -14.01
C LEU A 150 -4.07 -3.89 -13.11
N ILE A 151 -4.11 -5.10 -13.69
CA ILE A 151 -3.77 -6.35 -12.96
C ILE A 151 -2.31 -6.34 -12.51
N ALA A 152 -1.38 -5.92 -13.37
CA ALA A 152 0.03 -5.84 -13.03
C ALA A 152 0.28 -4.85 -11.87
N VAL A 153 -0.29 -3.65 -11.93
CA VAL A 153 -0.18 -2.64 -10.87
C VAL A 153 -0.83 -3.11 -9.57
N TYR A 154 -1.98 -3.79 -9.65
CA TYR A 154 -2.63 -4.38 -8.48
C TYR A 154 -1.71 -5.41 -7.81
N ASN A 155 -1.13 -6.33 -8.58
CA ASN A 155 -0.21 -7.35 -8.08
C ASN A 155 1.06 -6.73 -7.47
N GLU A 156 1.66 -5.73 -8.13
CA GLU A 156 2.82 -5.01 -7.60
C GLU A 156 2.50 -4.33 -6.26
N ASN A 157 1.36 -3.64 -6.18
CA ASN A 157 0.93 -2.99 -4.95
C ASN A 157 0.64 -4.00 -3.84
N TRP A 158 0.03 -5.14 -4.18
CA TRP A 158 -0.23 -6.22 -3.23
C TRP A 158 1.07 -6.81 -2.66
N VAL A 159 2.04 -7.12 -3.52
CA VAL A 159 3.38 -7.63 -3.12
C VAL A 159 4.09 -6.58 -2.26
N LYS A 160 4.05 -5.30 -2.67
CA LYS A 160 4.67 -4.21 -1.92
C LYS A 160 4.06 -4.06 -0.52
N ALA A 161 2.73 -4.13 -0.41
CA ALA A 161 2.03 -4.08 0.86
C ALA A 161 2.42 -5.26 1.76
N LYS A 162 2.44 -6.49 1.23
CA LYS A 162 2.88 -7.68 1.97
C LYS A 162 4.32 -7.57 2.45
N ASN A 163 5.23 -7.07 1.60
CA ASN A 163 6.62 -6.86 1.97
C ASN A 163 6.76 -5.80 3.07
N GLN A 164 6.00 -4.71 3.04
CA GLN A 164 6.02 -3.70 4.09
C GLN A 164 5.60 -4.27 5.45
N ILE A 165 4.54 -5.09 5.48
CA ILE A 165 4.11 -5.78 6.70
C ILE A 165 5.20 -6.75 7.18
N ALA A 166 5.80 -7.53 6.29
CA ALA A 166 6.86 -8.48 6.63
C ALA A 166 8.10 -7.78 7.21
N VAL A 167 8.51 -6.66 6.61
CA VAL A 167 9.65 -5.86 7.12
C VAL A 167 9.34 -5.28 8.49
N SER A 168 8.15 -4.71 8.70
CA SER A 168 7.73 -4.19 10.00
C SER A 168 7.71 -5.30 11.07
N THR A 169 7.20 -6.48 10.72
CA THR A 169 7.19 -7.64 11.62
C THR A 169 8.61 -8.13 11.95
N SER A 170 9.52 -8.16 10.96
CA SER A 170 10.92 -8.56 11.17
C SER A 170 11.68 -7.59 12.08
N MET A 171 11.51 -6.29 11.86
CA MET A 171 12.12 -5.27 12.73
C MET A 171 11.65 -5.43 14.17
N PHE A 172 10.36 -5.65 14.35
CA PHE A 172 9.76 -5.89 15.64
C PHE A 172 10.27 -7.16 16.34
N ILE A 173 10.39 -8.28 15.62
CA ILE A 173 10.95 -9.53 16.16
C ILE A 173 12.41 -9.34 16.60
N ASN A 174 13.21 -8.61 15.81
CA ASN A 174 14.61 -8.35 16.15
C ASN A 174 14.75 -7.48 17.41
N GLU A 175 13.90 -6.47 17.57
CA GLU A 175 13.85 -5.65 18.77
C GLU A 175 13.48 -6.50 20.02
N ARG A 176 12.51 -7.41 19.85
CA ARG A 176 12.09 -8.33 20.92
C ARG A 176 13.20 -9.31 21.30
N LEU A 177 13.92 -9.88 20.33
CA LEU A 177 15.04 -10.78 20.61
C LEU A 177 16.10 -10.12 21.46
N GLY A 178 16.46 -8.86 21.20
CA GLY A 178 17.43 -8.12 22.01
C GLY A 178 16.98 -7.92 23.46
N VAL A 179 15.68 -7.76 23.71
CA VAL A 179 15.15 -7.65 25.08
C VAL A 179 15.17 -9.00 25.79
N ILE A 180 14.75 -10.09 25.11
CA ILE A 180 14.74 -11.45 25.67
C ILE A 180 16.17 -11.92 25.99
N GLU A 181 17.15 -11.63 25.13
CA GLU A 181 18.56 -11.96 25.39
C GLU A 181 19.08 -11.25 26.65
N GLY A 182 18.68 -9.99 26.88
CA GLY A 182 19.01 -9.23 28.08
C GLY A 182 18.36 -9.80 29.36
N GLU A 183 17.13 -10.32 29.26
CA GLU A 183 16.42 -10.92 30.42
C GLU A 183 16.92 -12.33 30.73
N LEU A 184 17.31 -13.14 29.73
CA LEU A 184 17.84 -14.48 29.91
C LEU A 184 19.20 -14.47 30.67
N GLY A 185 20.06 -13.48 30.42
CA GLY A 185 21.32 -13.33 31.12
C GLY A 185 21.17 -13.17 32.62
N ASN A 186 20.08 -12.53 33.08
CA ASN A 186 19.79 -12.32 34.49
C ASN A 186 19.20 -13.57 35.19
N VAL A 187 18.46 -14.39 34.47
CA VAL A 187 17.76 -15.58 35.01
C VAL A 187 18.72 -16.76 35.24
N ASP A 188 19.75 -16.92 34.41
CA ASP A 188 20.77 -17.98 34.61
C ASP A 188 21.63 -17.75 35.87
N ASP A 189 21.91 -16.49 36.22
CA ASP A 189 22.62 -16.13 37.43
C ASP A 189 21.75 -16.36 38.69
N ASP A 190 20.44 -16.10 38.63
CA ASP A 190 19.51 -16.32 39.74
C ASP A 190 19.27 -17.82 40.01
N ILE A 191 19.17 -18.66 38.97
CA ILE A 191 18.99 -20.12 39.08
C ILE A 191 20.26 -20.77 39.64
N SER A 192 21.42 -20.28 39.27
CA SER A 192 22.71 -20.81 39.77
C SER A 192 22.93 -20.55 41.28
N SER A 193 22.56 -19.35 41.75
CA SER A 193 22.62 -18.99 43.16
C SER A 193 21.59 -19.75 44.01
N TYR A 194 20.35 -19.95 43.51
CA TYR A 194 19.30 -20.68 44.21
C TYR A 194 19.63 -22.19 44.38
N LYS A 195 20.25 -22.80 43.37
CA LYS A 195 20.67 -24.22 43.43
C LYS A 195 21.79 -24.49 44.44
N SER A 196 22.60 -23.48 44.75
CA SER A 196 23.73 -23.62 45.70
C SER A 196 23.33 -23.46 47.17
N GLU A 197 22.20 -22.83 47.46
CA GLU A 197 21.76 -22.55 48.84
C GLU A 197 20.84 -23.62 49.47
N HIS A 198 20.25 -24.56 48.69
CA HIS A 198 19.19 -25.45 49.17
C HIS A 198 19.43 -26.94 48.90
N LEU A 199 20.61 -27.45 49.27
CA LEU A 199 20.90 -28.91 49.31
C LEU A 199 20.44 -29.51 50.65
N LEU A 200 19.22 -30.06 50.68
CA LEU A 200 18.79 -30.94 51.79
C LEU A 200 18.27 -32.29 51.20
N PRO A 201 18.74 -33.41 51.74
CA PRO A 201 18.26 -34.74 51.35
C PRO A 201 17.04 -35.13 52.17
N ASP A 202 16.08 -35.79 51.52
CA ASP A 202 15.07 -36.69 52.06
C ASP A 202 13.64 -36.18 52.39
N VAL A 203 13.04 -35.48 51.42
CA VAL A 203 11.58 -35.41 51.30
C VAL A 203 11.22 -35.49 49.79
N GLN A 204 11.72 -36.50 49.12
CA GLN A 204 11.87 -36.52 47.64
C GLN A 204 10.58 -36.52 46.82
N ALA A 205 9.48 -37.10 47.29
CA ALA A 205 8.27 -37.21 46.43
C ALA A 205 7.36 -36.00 46.52
N ALA A 206 7.09 -35.44 47.70
CA ALA A 206 6.25 -34.27 47.89
C ALA A 206 6.97 -32.99 47.41
N ALA A 207 8.28 -32.87 47.73
CA ALA A 207 9.10 -31.73 47.29
C ALA A 207 9.24 -31.70 45.75
N SER A 208 9.39 -32.82 45.06
CA SER A 208 9.46 -32.86 43.60
C SER A 208 8.13 -32.44 42.93
N MET A 209 6.99 -32.76 43.53
CA MET A 209 5.69 -32.31 43.01
C MET A 209 5.51 -30.79 43.19
N TYR A 210 5.87 -30.24 44.36
CA TYR A 210 5.77 -28.79 44.58
C TYR A 210 6.82 -28.01 43.79
N MET A 211 8.04 -28.57 43.58
CA MET A 211 9.01 -27.99 42.65
C MET A 211 8.53 -27.97 41.22
N ALA A 212 7.91 -29.03 40.74
CA ALA A 212 7.29 -29.07 39.40
C ALA A 212 6.18 -28.03 39.27
N GLN A 213 5.35 -27.89 40.32
CA GLN A 213 4.28 -26.89 40.32
C GLN A 213 4.81 -25.45 40.35
N ALA A 214 5.86 -25.18 41.11
CA ALA A 214 6.53 -23.87 41.15
C ALA A 214 7.16 -23.57 39.79
N SER A 215 7.90 -24.50 39.19
CA SER A 215 8.52 -24.36 37.86
C SER A 215 7.47 -24.15 36.75
N GLN A 216 6.35 -24.83 36.84
CA GLN A 216 5.24 -24.62 35.90
C GLN A 216 4.61 -23.22 36.05
N ALA A 217 4.47 -22.74 37.30
CA ALA A 217 3.97 -21.40 37.56
C ALA A 217 4.93 -20.33 37.01
N ASP A 218 6.24 -20.50 37.22
CA ASP A 218 7.28 -19.59 36.73
C ASP A 218 7.32 -19.55 35.19
N ALA A 219 7.22 -20.70 34.52
CA ALA A 219 7.14 -20.76 33.07
C ALA A 219 5.89 -20.02 32.53
N SER A 220 4.74 -20.21 33.20
CA SER A 220 3.50 -19.51 32.86
C SER A 220 3.60 -17.99 33.11
N ILE A 221 4.22 -17.58 34.20
CA ILE A 221 4.46 -16.16 34.53
C ILE A 221 5.34 -15.52 33.45
N LYS A 222 6.39 -16.20 32.99
CA LYS A 222 7.27 -15.72 31.94
C LYS A 222 6.51 -15.49 30.63
N GLU A 223 5.74 -16.47 30.20
CA GLU A 223 4.90 -16.36 28.98
C GLU A 223 3.89 -15.21 29.08
N LEU A 224 3.19 -15.09 30.22
CA LEU A 224 2.22 -14.01 30.45
C LEU A 224 2.90 -12.64 30.51
N ASN A 225 4.11 -12.53 31.08
CA ASN A 225 4.88 -11.29 31.08
C ASN A 225 5.31 -10.90 29.67
N ASP A 226 5.73 -11.86 28.84
CA ASP A 226 6.06 -11.63 27.44
C ASP A 226 4.85 -11.05 26.69
N GLN A 227 3.66 -11.66 26.85
CA GLN A 227 2.44 -11.15 26.26
C GLN A 227 2.07 -9.75 26.78
N ALA A 228 2.24 -9.49 28.08
CA ALA A 228 1.98 -8.19 28.68
C ALA A 228 2.98 -7.11 28.20
N TYR A 229 4.23 -7.47 28.01
CA TYR A 229 5.25 -6.59 27.41
C TYR A 229 4.84 -6.19 25.99
N MET A 230 4.43 -7.17 25.20
CA MET A 230 3.98 -6.97 23.84
C MET A 230 2.77 -6.05 23.75
N ALA A 231 1.79 -6.30 24.60
CA ALA A 231 0.60 -5.46 24.69
C ALA A 231 0.97 -3.99 25.05
N ARG A 232 1.91 -3.80 26.00
CA ARG A 232 2.39 -2.45 26.36
C ARG A 232 3.14 -1.78 25.20
N TYR A 233 3.97 -2.52 24.48
CA TYR A 233 4.68 -2.00 23.31
C TYR A 233 3.73 -1.50 22.24
N ILE A 234 2.77 -2.34 21.82
CA ILE A 234 1.78 -1.96 20.80
C ILE A 234 0.92 -0.80 21.30
N ARG A 235 0.54 -0.81 22.58
CA ARG A 235 -0.17 0.31 23.21
C ARG A 235 0.62 1.61 23.12
N GLY A 236 1.90 1.58 23.47
CA GLY A 236 2.80 2.74 23.41
C GLY A 236 2.96 3.25 21.97
N HIS A 237 3.10 2.34 21.02
CA HIS A 237 3.18 2.68 19.59
C HIS A 237 1.89 3.36 19.11
N LEU A 238 0.72 2.81 19.46
CA LEU A 238 -0.57 3.38 19.15
C LEU A 238 -0.84 4.70 19.87
N ALA A 239 -0.40 4.88 21.11
CA ALA A 239 -0.60 6.11 21.87
C ALA A 239 0.24 7.28 21.36
N ASN A 240 1.34 7.01 20.65
CA ASN A 240 2.23 8.04 20.12
C ASN A 240 1.69 8.59 18.80
N GLU A 241 1.37 9.89 18.78
CA GLU A 241 0.88 10.57 17.57
C GLU A 241 1.90 10.59 16.41
N SER A 242 3.19 10.53 16.70
CA SER A 242 4.24 10.45 15.67
C SER A 242 4.15 9.14 14.87
N ASN A 243 3.55 8.09 15.43
CA ASN A 243 3.37 6.78 14.80
C ASN A 243 2.01 6.60 14.13
N LYS A 244 1.22 7.68 14.03
CA LYS A 244 -0.18 7.63 13.54
C LYS A 244 -0.36 6.91 12.20
N TYR A 245 0.65 6.97 11.35
CA TYR A 245 0.63 6.38 10.02
C TYR A 245 1.70 5.28 9.84
N GLN A 246 2.09 4.63 10.92
CA GLN A 246 3.01 3.49 10.90
C GLN A 246 2.25 2.18 11.05
N LEU A 247 2.72 1.16 10.35
CA LEU A 247 2.14 -0.18 10.40
C LEU A 247 2.46 -0.84 11.75
N LEU A 248 1.49 -1.60 12.24
CA LEU A 248 1.65 -2.48 13.40
C LEU A 248 2.22 -3.84 12.97
N PRO A 249 2.96 -4.54 13.84
CA PRO A 249 3.42 -5.89 13.56
C PRO A 249 2.25 -6.84 13.31
N ALA A 250 2.33 -7.64 12.25
CA ALA A 250 1.27 -8.60 11.91
C ALA A 250 1.13 -9.73 12.94
N ASN A 251 2.27 -10.11 13.57
CA ASN A 251 2.27 -11.03 14.70
C ASN A 251 2.54 -10.24 15.99
N SER A 252 1.50 -10.01 16.75
CA SER A 252 1.58 -9.25 17.99
C SER A 252 2.20 -10.04 19.16
N GLY A 253 2.30 -11.37 19.06
CA GLY A 253 2.69 -12.22 20.19
C GLY A 253 1.72 -12.17 21.36
N ILE A 254 0.53 -11.61 21.18
CA ILE A 254 -0.58 -11.57 22.14
C ILE A 254 -1.54 -12.69 21.76
N ASP A 255 -1.83 -13.59 22.68
CA ASP A 255 -2.78 -14.68 22.46
C ASP A 255 -4.22 -14.17 22.58
N ASN A 256 -4.61 -13.36 21.57
CA ASN A 256 -5.97 -12.84 21.45
C ASN A 256 -6.35 -12.64 19.97
N PRO A 257 -7.18 -13.54 19.41
CA PRO A 257 -7.58 -13.46 18.00
C PRO A 257 -8.29 -12.15 17.61
N SER A 258 -9.03 -11.55 18.55
CA SER A 258 -9.71 -10.27 18.28
C SER A 258 -8.70 -9.13 18.05
N ILE A 259 -7.65 -9.06 18.87
CA ILE A 259 -6.59 -8.07 18.70
C ILE A 259 -5.84 -8.30 17.39
N ALA A 260 -5.53 -9.55 17.04
CA ALA A 260 -4.87 -9.90 15.79
C ALA A 260 -5.70 -9.47 14.56
N THR A 261 -7.02 -9.69 14.60
CA THR A 261 -7.94 -9.23 13.55
C THR A 261 -7.97 -7.71 13.45
N GLN A 262 -8.08 -6.99 14.57
CA GLN A 262 -8.09 -5.53 14.59
C GLN A 262 -6.77 -4.92 14.09
N ILE A 263 -5.62 -5.53 14.39
CA ILE A 263 -4.31 -5.12 13.86
C ILE A 263 -4.29 -5.27 12.34
N THR A 264 -4.80 -6.40 11.82
CA THR A 264 -4.86 -6.65 10.38
C THR A 264 -5.75 -5.62 9.68
N GLU A 265 -6.91 -5.32 10.24
CA GLU A 265 -7.85 -4.33 9.71
C GLU A 265 -7.23 -2.92 9.70
N TYR A 266 -6.60 -2.52 10.81
CA TYR A 266 -5.88 -1.25 10.91
C TYR A 266 -4.78 -1.14 9.85
N ASN A 267 -3.93 -2.16 9.71
CA ASN A 267 -2.85 -2.17 8.74
C ASN A 267 -3.36 -2.09 7.30
N ASN A 268 -4.40 -2.85 6.95
CA ASN A 268 -5.00 -2.80 5.61
C ASN A 268 -5.56 -1.41 5.30
N LYS A 269 -6.30 -0.82 6.25
CA LYS A 269 -6.87 0.52 6.10
C LYS A 269 -5.80 1.60 5.97
N LEU A 270 -4.70 1.46 6.70
CA LEU A 270 -3.56 2.36 6.62
C LEU A 270 -2.84 2.27 5.27
N LEU A 271 -2.68 1.06 4.72
CA LEU A 271 -2.09 0.86 3.39
C LEU A 271 -2.97 1.47 2.28
N GLU A 272 -4.29 1.29 2.36
CA GLU A 272 -5.26 1.93 1.45
C GLU A 272 -5.12 3.46 1.49
N ARG A 273 -5.14 4.02 2.70
CA ARG A 273 -4.97 5.46 2.92
C ARG A 273 -3.65 5.98 2.34
N ASN A 274 -2.54 5.29 2.61
CA ASN A 274 -1.21 5.70 2.13
C ASN A 274 -1.11 5.60 0.60
N SER A 275 -1.73 4.60 -0.01
CA SER A 275 -1.84 4.48 -1.47
C SER A 275 -2.61 5.66 -2.06
N LEU A 276 -3.73 6.05 -1.44
CA LEU A 276 -4.53 7.19 -1.91
C LEU A 276 -3.78 8.51 -1.79
N VAL A 277 -3.09 8.74 -0.67
CA VAL A 277 -2.29 9.97 -0.45
C VAL A 277 -1.11 10.08 -1.42
N ALA A 278 -0.52 8.96 -1.83
CA ALA A 278 0.57 8.98 -2.82
C ALA A 278 0.14 9.54 -4.19
N HIS A 279 -1.17 9.52 -4.48
CA HIS A 279 -1.73 9.96 -5.75
C HIS A 279 -2.72 11.13 -5.62
N SER A 280 -2.95 11.63 -4.38
CA SER A 280 -3.88 12.73 -4.13
C SER A 280 -3.41 13.59 -2.95
N SER A 281 -4.12 14.68 -2.69
CA SER A 281 -3.85 15.54 -1.54
C SER A 281 -4.40 14.93 -0.25
N THR A 282 -3.74 15.20 0.89
CA THR A 282 -4.27 14.90 2.25
C THR A 282 -5.60 15.59 2.54
N LYS A 283 -5.98 16.62 1.73
CA LYS A 283 -7.28 17.31 1.82
C LYS A 283 -8.39 16.61 1.02
N ASN A 284 -8.09 15.52 0.33
CA ASN A 284 -9.10 14.74 -0.38
C ASN A 284 -10.16 14.22 0.62
N PRO A 285 -11.48 14.41 0.37
CA PRO A 285 -12.54 13.96 1.27
C PRO A 285 -12.43 12.48 1.65
N LEU A 286 -12.05 11.61 0.71
CA LEU A 286 -11.84 10.18 0.98
C LEU A 286 -10.67 9.93 1.94
N VAL A 287 -9.59 10.71 1.84
CA VAL A 287 -8.46 10.60 2.79
C VAL A 287 -8.89 11.03 4.18
N VAL A 288 -9.69 12.10 4.29
CA VAL A 288 -10.24 12.59 5.57
C VAL A 288 -11.15 11.54 6.20
N GLU A 289 -12.00 10.89 5.40
CA GLU A 289 -12.87 9.80 5.86
C GLU A 289 -12.05 8.59 6.35
N MET A 290 -11.01 8.21 5.60
CA MET A 290 -10.09 7.14 6.00
C MET A 290 -9.32 7.48 7.28
N ASP A 291 -8.90 8.72 7.46
CA ASP A 291 -8.23 9.18 8.68
C ASP A 291 -9.17 9.10 9.90
N ALA A 292 -10.45 9.43 9.74
CA ALA A 292 -11.46 9.26 10.78
C ALA A 292 -11.69 7.78 11.13
N SER A 293 -11.78 6.91 10.11
CA SER A 293 -11.90 5.46 10.29
C SER A 293 -10.68 4.87 11.02
N LEU A 294 -9.47 5.25 10.61
CA LEU A 294 -8.22 4.84 11.27
C LEU A 294 -8.16 5.31 12.72
N SER A 295 -8.63 6.52 13.03
CA SER A 295 -8.71 7.02 14.40
C SER A 295 -9.65 6.17 15.25
N SER A 296 -10.79 5.76 14.70
CA SER A 296 -11.75 4.88 15.39
C SER A 296 -11.16 3.49 15.64
N LEU A 297 -10.51 2.89 14.63
CA LEU A 297 -9.84 1.59 14.77
C LEU A 297 -8.72 1.65 15.81
N ARG A 298 -7.93 2.74 15.80
CA ARG A 298 -6.86 2.98 16.79
C ARG A 298 -7.41 3.05 18.22
N SER A 299 -8.51 3.76 18.44
CA SER A 299 -9.18 3.84 19.76
C SER A 299 -9.73 2.49 20.20
N ALA A 300 -10.35 1.73 19.30
CA ALA A 300 -10.86 0.39 19.58
C ALA A 300 -9.72 -0.57 19.95
N LEU A 301 -8.60 -0.54 19.21
CA LEU A 301 -7.40 -1.32 19.50
C LEU A 301 -6.82 -0.97 20.86
N LEU A 302 -6.68 0.32 21.20
CA LEU A 302 -6.18 0.76 22.50
C LEU A 302 -7.06 0.20 23.63
N THR A 303 -8.37 0.28 23.49
CA THR A 303 -9.31 -0.27 24.47
C THR A 303 -9.18 -1.80 24.60
N SER A 304 -9.06 -2.52 23.48
CA SER A 304 -8.88 -3.96 23.48
C SER A 304 -7.58 -4.39 24.15
N ILE A 305 -6.49 -3.66 23.89
CA ILE A 305 -5.18 -3.91 24.50
C ILE A 305 -5.18 -3.58 25.98
N ASP A 306 -5.82 -2.48 26.42
CA ASP A 306 -5.94 -2.15 27.84
C ASP A 306 -6.73 -3.22 28.60
N ASN A 307 -7.81 -3.74 28.03
CA ASN A 307 -8.57 -4.85 28.62
C ASN A 307 -7.72 -6.13 28.70
N GLN A 308 -6.96 -6.43 27.66
CA GLN A 308 -6.04 -7.58 27.65
C GLN A 308 -4.94 -7.45 28.72
N LEU A 309 -4.36 -6.26 28.89
CA LEU A 309 -3.38 -5.98 29.95
C LEU A 309 -3.94 -6.21 31.34
N VAL A 310 -5.19 -5.82 31.58
CA VAL A 310 -5.88 -6.10 32.85
C VAL A 310 -6.01 -7.61 33.07
N ALA A 311 -6.44 -8.36 32.04
CA ALA A 311 -6.58 -9.81 32.11
C ALA A 311 -5.24 -10.51 32.37
N LEU A 312 -4.18 -10.14 31.61
CA LEU A 312 -2.84 -10.70 31.75
C LEU A 312 -2.26 -10.42 33.15
N ASN A 313 -2.41 -9.20 33.67
CA ASN A 313 -1.95 -8.86 35.02
C ASN A 313 -2.70 -9.63 36.12
N ALA A 314 -3.99 -9.95 35.91
CA ALA A 314 -4.74 -10.80 36.83
C ALA A 314 -4.23 -12.26 36.78
N GLN A 315 -3.96 -12.79 35.59
CA GLN A 315 -3.38 -14.13 35.42
C GLN A 315 -1.99 -14.26 36.03
N ILE A 316 -1.12 -13.26 35.82
CA ILE A 316 0.22 -13.22 36.42
C ILE A 316 0.13 -13.27 37.95
N ARG A 317 -0.73 -12.44 38.56
CA ARG A 317 -0.94 -12.46 40.02
C ARG A 317 -1.47 -13.82 40.53
N SER A 318 -2.34 -14.45 39.77
CA SER A 318 -2.83 -15.79 40.08
C SER A 318 -1.72 -16.83 40.08
N GLN A 319 -0.88 -16.83 39.05
CA GLN A 319 0.27 -17.75 38.95
C GLN A 319 1.33 -17.47 40.02
N GLN A 320 1.61 -16.20 40.33
CA GLN A 320 2.50 -15.83 41.44
C GLN A 320 1.98 -16.36 42.80
N SER A 321 0.67 -16.29 43.03
CA SER A 321 0.08 -16.85 44.24
C SER A 321 0.21 -18.37 44.32
N LEU A 322 0.02 -19.07 43.20
CA LEU A 322 0.19 -20.55 43.12
C LEU A 322 1.64 -20.96 43.33
N GLY A 323 2.59 -20.28 42.68
CA GLY A 323 4.02 -20.52 42.87
C GLY A 323 4.48 -20.25 44.32
N GLY A 324 4.03 -19.13 44.91
CA GLY A 324 4.32 -18.79 46.30
C GLY A 324 3.75 -19.82 47.28
N GLN A 325 2.55 -20.36 47.06
CA GLN A 325 1.98 -21.43 47.88
C GLN A 325 2.79 -22.73 47.76
N ALA A 326 3.21 -23.09 46.53
CA ALA A 326 4.07 -24.27 46.34
C ALA A 326 5.41 -24.13 47.05
N THR A 327 6.07 -22.99 46.91
CA THR A 327 7.35 -22.68 47.60
C THR A 327 7.21 -22.68 49.14
N SER A 328 6.12 -22.10 49.64
CA SER A 328 5.88 -22.09 51.12
C SER A 328 5.65 -23.52 51.66
N ARG A 329 4.99 -24.40 50.90
CA ARG A 329 4.84 -25.79 51.30
C ARG A 329 6.12 -26.61 51.26
N ILE A 330 7.04 -26.28 50.34
CA ILE A 330 8.39 -26.85 50.33
C ILE A 330 9.15 -26.46 51.60
N ALA A 331 9.03 -25.19 52.03
CA ALA A 331 9.74 -24.67 53.20
C ALA A 331 9.15 -25.14 54.54
N SER A 332 7.89 -25.62 54.57
CA SER A 332 7.19 -26.08 55.79
C SER A 332 7.27 -27.59 56.04
N ASN A 333 7.79 -28.37 55.10
CA ASN A 333 8.03 -29.80 55.21
C ASN A 333 9.53 -30.09 55.38
#